data_3c96391957f03309a2a113c062c3c691
#
_entry.id   3c96391957f03309a2a113c062c3c691
#
_cell.length_a   1.000
_cell.length_b   1.000
_cell.length_c   1.000
_cell.angle_alpha   90.00
_cell.angle_beta   90.00
_cell.angle_gamma   90.00
#
_symmetry.space_group_name_H-M   'P 1'
#
loop_
_entity.id
_entity.type
_entity.pdbx_description
1 polymer ?
#
loop_
_entity_poly.entity_id
_entity_poly.type
_entity_poly.pdbx_seq_one_letter_code
_entity_poly.pdbx_strand_id
1 'polypeptide(L)'
;AALNAIDNAGIDKNEIELVIVATMTADHFTPSTAALVQDKLGIKAAAFDLSAACTGFIYAFTTGYSFIQAGIYKKVLVIGAETMSRVTDWSDRGTCILFGDGAGAVVLGETETGGFISSHLVADGSGACELLVPAGGSRTPASHETLDNRDVYLKMNGREIFKFAVKVFPETVENVLEQANITADDVDLFVPHQANIRII
;
A
#
# COMPACT_ATOMS: atom_id res chain seq x y z
N ALA A 1 5.25 12.99 -4.53
CA ALA A 1 5.51 12.29 -3.25
C ALA A 1 7.02 11.99 -3.10
N ALA A 2 7.66 11.25 -4.01
CA ALA A 2 9.06 10.83 -3.90
C ALA A 2 10.03 11.98 -3.64
N LEU A 3 10.03 13.02 -4.48
CA LEU A 3 10.93 14.18 -4.31
C LEU A 3 10.72 14.85 -2.94
N ASN A 4 9.47 15.05 -2.53
CA ASN A 4 9.18 15.66 -1.22
C ASN A 4 9.71 14.79 -0.06
N ALA A 5 9.64 13.46 -0.18
CA ALA A 5 10.16 12.57 0.85
C ALA A 5 11.70 12.62 0.93
N ILE A 6 12.37 12.70 -0.22
CA ILE A 6 13.84 12.83 -0.30
C ILE A 6 14.28 14.17 0.27
N ASP A 7 13.61 15.27 -0.11
CA ASP A 7 13.88 16.62 0.39
C ASP A 7 13.65 16.69 1.91
N ASN A 8 12.56 16.12 2.42
CA ASN A 8 12.27 16.08 3.86
C ASN A 8 13.28 15.23 4.63
N ALA A 9 13.82 14.18 4.02
CA ALA A 9 14.87 13.37 4.62
C ALA A 9 16.25 14.06 4.64
N GLY A 10 16.41 15.16 3.90
CA GLY A 10 17.66 15.93 3.82
C GLY A 10 18.82 15.17 3.19
N ILE A 11 18.55 14.24 2.26
CA ILE A 11 19.56 13.40 1.61
C ILE A 11 19.68 13.71 0.12
N ASP A 12 20.82 13.33 -0.49
CA ASP A 12 20.91 13.32 -1.96
C ASP A 12 20.09 12.14 -2.50
N LYS A 13 19.31 12.37 -3.58
CA LYS A 13 18.51 11.32 -4.23
C LYS A 13 19.35 10.13 -4.68
N ASN A 14 20.63 10.34 -4.99
CA ASN A 14 21.55 9.29 -5.41
C ASN A 14 21.97 8.34 -4.27
N GLU A 15 21.65 8.67 -3.02
CA GLU A 15 21.81 7.77 -1.89
C GLU A 15 20.72 6.69 -1.83
N ILE A 16 19.61 6.84 -2.56
CA ILE A 16 18.55 5.82 -2.62
C ILE A 16 19.07 4.60 -3.38
N GLU A 17 19.03 3.45 -2.73
CA GLU A 17 19.52 2.17 -3.26
C GLU A 17 18.38 1.25 -3.70
N LEU A 18 17.15 1.46 -3.15
CA LEU A 18 15.95 0.69 -3.48
C LEU A 18 14.73 1.61 -3.53
N VAL A 19 13.89 1.40 -4.53
CA VAL A 19 12.55 2.02 -4.66
C VAL A 19 11.50 0.91 -4.61
N ILE A 20 10.57 0.99 -3.66
CA ILE A 20 9.41 0.10 -3.57
C ILE A 20 8.15 0.94 -3.77
N VAL A 21 7.32 0.60 -4.75
CA VAL A 21 6.00 1.20 -4.94
C VAL A 21 4.91 0.21 -4.56
N ALA A 22 4.17 0.52 -3.52
CA ALA A 22 2.95 -0.20 -3.18
C ALA A 22 1.80 0.34 -4.02
N THR A 23 1.28 -0.48 -4.93
CA THR A 23 0.18 -0.11 -5.83
C THR A 23 -0.57 -1.33 -6.34
N MET A 24 -1.89 -1.20 -6.51
CA MET A 24 -2.73 -2.12 -7.26
C MET A 24 -3.17 -1.53 -8.62
N THR A 25 -2.85 -0.26 -8.84
CA THR A 25 -3.18 0.51 -10.06
C THR A 25 -1.91 0.92 -10.80
N ALA A 26 -0.97 -0.04 -10.96
CA ALA A 26 0.28 0.17 -11.68
C ALA A 26 0.05 0.75 -13.09
N ASP A 27 0.98 1.58 -13.58
CA ASP A 27 0.91 2.14 -14.95
C ASP A 27 0.84 1.03 -16.00
N HIS A 28 1.56 -0.07 -15.80
CA HIS A 28 1.67 -1.22 -16.71
C HIS A 28 1.86 -2.52 -15.92
N PHE A 29 1.58 -3.67 -16.54
CA PHE A 29 2.03 -4.96 -16.00
C PHE A 29 3.57 -5.07 -16.00
N THR A 30 4.22 -4.43 -16.97
CA THR A 30 5.67 -4.30 -17.10
C THR A 30 5.99 -3.12 -18.02
N PRO A 31 6.99 -2.27 -17.71
CA PRO A 31 7.82 -2.31 -16.48
C PRO A 31 7.01 -1.95 -15.23
N SER A 32 7.61 -2.19 -14.04
CA SER A 32 7.02 -1.75 -12.77
C SER A 32 6.93 -0.23 -12.68
N THR A 33 5.93 0.29 -11.96
CA THR A 33 5.81 1.72 -11.65
C THR A 33 7.04 2.22 -10.90
N ALA A 34 7.61 1.41 -10.02
CA ALA A 34 8.86 1.73 -9.33
C ALA A 34 10.02 1.98 -10.28
N ALA A 35 10.16 1.17 -11.35
CA ALA A 35 11.20 1.37 -12.36
C ALA A 35 11.00 2.69 -13.12
N LEU A 36 9.74 3.05 -13.45
CA LEU A 36 9.43 4.33 -14.09
C LEU A 36 9.72 5.52 -13.16
N VAL A 37 9.43 5.38 -11.87
CA VAL A 37 9.77 6.42 -10.86
C VAL A 37 11.28 6.55 -10.72
N GLN A 38 12.01 5.43 -10.66
CA GLN A 38 13.46 5.39 -10.58
C GLN A 38 14.11 6.15 -11.76
N ASP A 39 13.64 5.89 -12.99
CA ASP A 39 14.09 6.59 -14.19
C ASP A 39 13.79 8.08 -14.14
N LYS A 40 12.56 8.48 -13.77
CA LYS A 40 12.17 9.89 -13.63
C LYS A 40 12.97 10.64 -12.55
N LEU A 41 13.39 9.96 -11.50
CA LEU A 41 14.30 10.52 -10.48
C LEU A 41 15.74 10.64 -11.00
N GLY A 42 16.10 9.92 -12.07
CA GLY A 42 17.43 9.88 -12.65
C GLY A 42 18.46 9.24 -11.70
N ILE A 43 18.04 8.23 -10.94
CA ILE A 43 18.87 7.53 -9.95
C ILE A 43 19.18 6.10 -10.39
N LYS A 44 20.22 5.50 -9.82
CA LYS A 44 20.58 4.09 -10.03
C LYS A 44 20.24 3.32 -8.76
N ALA A 45 19.06 2.74 -8.73
CA ALA A 45 18.54 1.99 -7.60
C ALA A 45 17.83 0.72 -8.10
N ALA A 46 17.77 -0.32 -7.27
CA ALA A 46 16.85 -1.42 -7.49
C ALA A 46 15.41 -0.90 -7.40
N ALA A 47 14.47 -1.51 -8.13
CA ALA A 47 13.09 -1.03 -8.15
C ALA A 47 12.11 -2.17 -8.43
N PHE A 48 11.02 -2.24 -7.63
CA PHE A 48 9.91 -3.17 -7.87
C PHE A 48 8.61 -2.65 -7.26
N ASP A 49 7.48 -3.12 -7.81
CA ASP A 49 6.16 -2.87 -7.25
C ASP A 49 5.77 -3.99 -6.28
N LEU A 50 4.97 -3.63 -5.26
CA LEU A 50 4.38 -4.54 -4.29
C LEU A 50 2.86 -4.34 -4.30
N SER A 51 2.11 -5.42 -4.47
CA SER A 51 0.65 -5.41 -4.46
C SER A 51 0.11 -6.09 -3.22
N ALA A 52 -0.47 -5.30 -2.30
CA ALA A 52 -1.19 -5.76 -1.11
C ALA A 52 -2.36 -4.80 -0.78
N ALA A 53 -2.95 -4.21 -1.81
CA ALA A 53 -4.10 -3.31 -1.74
C ALA A 53 -3.94 -2.25 -0.63
N CYS A 54 -4.99 -2.04 0.20
CA CYS A 54 -5.03 -0.99 1.22
C CYS A 54 -3.92 -1.10 2.27
N THR A 55 -3.35 -2.29 2.50
CA THR A 55 -2.23 -2.52 3.41
C THR A 55 -0.87 -2.47 2.71
N GLY A 56 -0.85 -2.22 1.40
CA GLY A 56 0.35 -2.25 0.57
C GLY A 56 1.49 -1.39 1.08
N PHE A 57 1.19 -0.18 1.57
CA PHE A 57 2.20 0.70 2.14
C PHE A 57 2.88 0.08 3.38
N ILE A 58 2.14 -0.56 4.29
CA ILE A 58 2.69 -1.21 5.49
C ILE A 58 3.56 -2.42 5.11
N TYR A 59 3.11 -3.22 4.11
CA TYR A 59 3.93 -4.31 3.57
C TYR A 59 5.22 -3.80 2.93
N ALA A 60 5.15 -2.76 2.12
CA ALA A 60 6.33 -2.15 1.49
C ALA A 60 7.28 -1.54 2.51
N PHE A 61 6.74 -0.86 3.54
CA PHE A 61 7.52 -0.30 4.65
C PHE A 61 8.27 -1.41 5.40
N THR A 62 7.57 -2.47 5.82
CA THR A 62 8.16 -3.62 6.52
C THR A 62 9.19 -4.33 5.65
N THR A 63 8.94 -4.44 4.34
CA THR A 63 9.88 -5.02 3.38
C THR A 63 11.16 -4.17 3.29
N GLY A 64 11.02 -2.85 3.13
CA GLY A 64 12.14 -1.92 3.10
C GLY A 64 12.97 -1.95 4.38
N TYR A 65 12.29 -1.94 5.53
CA TYR A 65 12.93 -2.13 6.83
C TYR A 65 13.72 -3.44 6.90
N SER A 66 13.14 -4.55 6.44
CA SER A 66 13.81 -5.85 6.47
C SER A 66 15.07 -5.89 5.62
N PHE A 67 15.10 -5.20 4.47
CA PHE A 67 16.30 -5.06 3.65
C PHE A 67 17.40 -4.26 4.34
N ILE A 68 17.05 -3.21 5.08
CA ILE A 68 18.00 -2.41 5.86
C ILE A 68 18.55 -3.26 7.01
N GLN A 69 17.69 -3.95 7.75
CA GLN A 69 18.11 -4.83 8.85
C GLN A 69 19.02 -5.98 8.39
N ALA A 70 18.80 -6.48 7.19
CA ALA A 70 19.66 -7.51 6.59
C ALA A 70 20.99 -6.94 6.04
N GLY A 71 21.19 -5.62 6.10
CA GLY A 71 22.39 -4.96 5.58
C GLY A 71 22.50 -4.95 4.06
N ILE A 72 21.40 -5.23 3.33
CA ILE A 72 21.40 -5.28 1.87
C ILE A 72 21.35 -3.87 1.28
N TYR A 73 20.54 -2.98 1.84
CA TYR A 73 20.40 -1.59 1.46
C TYR A 73 20.44 -0.69 2.69
N LYS A 74 20.96 0.54 2.53
CA LYS A 74 21.02 1.55 3.60
C LYS A 74 19.94 2.60 3.50
N LYS A 75 19.49 2.91 2.28
CA LYS A 75 18.44 3.91 2.02
C LYS A 75 17.40 3.33 1.07
N VAL A 76 16.16 3.25 1.55
CA VAL A 76 15.02 2.70 0.80
C VAL A 76 13.94 3.76 0.68
N LEU A 77 13.51 4.06 -0.55
CA LEU A 77 12.36 4.90 -0.83
C LEU A 77 11.12 4.02 -0.93
N VAL A 78 10.16 4.20 -0.03
CA VAL A 78 8.88 3.51 -0.02
C VAL A 78 7.78 4.48 -0.44
N ILE A 79 7.00 4.09 -1.44
CA ILE A 79 5.93 4.91 -2.01
C ILE A 79 4.64 4.09 -1.97
N GLY A 80 3.55 4.67 -1.47
CA GLY A 80 2.20 4.20 -1.72
C GLY A 80 1.55 5.11 -2.75
N ALA A 81 1.03 4.55 -3.84
CA ALA A 81 0.43 5.35 -4.91
C ALA A 81 -0.72 4.59 -5.56
N GLU A 82 -1.85 5.27 -5.71
CA GLU A 82 -3.03 4.70 -6.36
C GLU A 82 -3.70 5.72 -7.29
N THR A 83 -4.20 5.21 -8.41
CA THR A 83 -5.11 5.91 -9.32
C THR A 83 -6.44 5.17 -9.38
N MET A 84 -7.12 5.11 -8.21
CA MET A 84 -8.38 4.39 -8.05
C MET A 84 -9.49 4.88 -8.96
N SER A 85 -9.43 6.14 -9.40
CA SER A 85 -10.35 6.71 -10.39
C SER A 85 -10.41 5.92 -11.70
N ARG A 86 -9.36 5.15 -12.04
CA ARG A 86 -9.27 4.33 -13.25
C ARG A 86 -10.02 3.01 -13.16
N VAL A 87 -10.18 2.48 -11.96
CA VAL A 87 -10.85 1.20 -11.70
C VAL A 87 -12.18 1.38 -10.96
N THR A 88 -12.61 2.60 -10.70
CA THR A 88 -13.89 2.92 -10.07
C THR A 88 -15.00 3.01 -11.09
N ASP A 89 -16.09 2.30 -10.83
CA ASP A 89 -17.34 2.44 -11.58
C ASP A 89 -18.10 3.68 -11.12
N TRP A 90 -18.03 4.77 -11.87
CA TRP A 90 -18.68 6.04 -11.54
C TRP A 90 -20.21 6.00 -11.56
N SER A 91 -20.81 4.92 -12.08
CA SER A 91 -22.26 4.68 -12.02
C SER A 91 -22.69 3.89 -10.78
N ASP A 92 -21.75 3.23 -10.08
CA ASP A 92 -22.01 2.50 -8.84
C ASP A 92 -21.80 3.42 -7.63
N ARG A 93 -22.90 3.90 -7.05
CA ARG A 93 -22.89 4.78 -5.87
C ARG A 93 -22.38 4.08 -4.60
N GLY A 94 -22.30 2.76 -4.58
CA GLY A 94 -21.79 1.98 -3.47
C GLY A 94 -20.26 2.05 -3.36
N THR A 95 -19.59 2.32 -4.46
CA THR A 95 -18.12 2.33 -4.55
C THR A 95 -17.55 3.70 -4.94
N CYS A 96 -18.16 4.44 -5.86
CA CYS A 96 -17.58 5.67 -6.43
C CYS A 96 -17.32 6.79 -5.42
N ILE A 97 -17.99 6.78 -4.27
CA ILE A 97 -17.80 7.78 -3.20
C ILE A 97 -16.69 7.41 -2.21
N LEU A 98 -16.11 6.21 -2.32
CA LEU A 98 -15.17 5.68 -1.32
C LEU A 98 -13.71 5.73 -1.79
N PHE A 99 -13.47 5.71 -3.10
CA PHE A 99 -12.14 5.57 -3.65
C PHE A 99 -11.68 6.85 -4.35
N GLY A 100 -10.38 7.12 -4.27
CA GLY A 100 -9.76 8.29 -4.89
C GLY A 100 -8.29 8.06 -5.22
N ASP A 101 -7.69 9.04 -5.86
CA ASP A 101 -6.30 9.01 -6.28
C ASP A 101 -5.43 9.68 -5.22
N GLY A 102 -4.24 9.14 -4.98
CA GLY A 102 -3.30 9.71 -4.04
C GLY A 102 -1.95 9.03 -4.05
N ALA A 103 -0.94 9.75 -3.55
CA ALA A 103 0.39 9.19 -3.35
C ALA A 103 1.09 9.82 -2.15
N GLY A 104 1.71 8.95 -1.34
CA GLY A 104 2.59 9.30 -0.24
C GLY A 104 3.92 8.57 -0.36
N ALA A 105 4.97 9.09 0.27
CA ALA A 105 6.28 8.44 0.27
C ALA A 105 7.06 8.74 1.54
N VAL A 106 7.94 7.82 1.91
CA VAL A 106 8.92 7.97 2.99
C VAL A 106 10.28 7.44 2.55
N VAL A 107 11.33 7.96 3.16
CA VAL A 107 12.68 7.40 3.05
C VAL A 107 12.99 6.67 4.35
N LEU A 108 13.38 5.41 4.23
CA LEU A 108 13.86 4.59 5.35
C LEU A 108 15.40 4.59 5.33
N GLY A 109 15.98 4.62 6.52
CA GLY A 109 17.43 4.57 6.69
C GLY A 109 17.80 4.15 8.11
N GLU A 110 19.06 3.88 8.33
CA GLU A 110 19.60 3.61 9.67
C GLU A 110 19.43 4.82 10.59
N THR A 111 19.14 4.57 11.85
CA THR A 111 19.05 5.57 12.91
C THR A 111 19.66 5.06 14.20
N GLU A 112 20.24 5.96 15.00
CA GLU A 112 20.78 5.63 16.32
C GLU A 112 19.71 5.67 17.42
N THR A 113 18.60 6.35 17.18
CA THR A 113 17.52 6.54 18.17
C THR A 113 16.15 6.39 17.52
N GLY A 114 15.22 5.72 18.22
CA GLY A 114 13.88 5.45 17.71
C GLY A 114 13.90 4.39 16.60
N GLY A 115 12.91 4.45 15.74
CA GLY A 115 12.81 3.59 14.55
C GLY A 115 11.65 2.62 14.61
N PHE A 116 11.69 1.61 13.74
CA PHE A 116 10.68 0.57 13.64
C PHE A 116 10.72 -0.35 14.86
N ILE A 117 9.57 -0.59 15.48
CA ILE A 117 9.46 -1.41 16.70
C ILE A 117 8.92 -2.79 16.37
N SER A 118 7.73 -2.88 15.77
CA SER A 118 7.08 -4.15 15.43
C SER A 118 6.17 -4.01 14.23
N SER A 119 5.79 -5.15 13.63
CA SER A 119 4.75 -5.22 12.59
C SER A 119 3.95 -6.50 12.71
N HIS A 120 2.68 -6.42 12.35
CA HIS A 120 1.80 -7.58 12.23
C HIS A 120 1.19 -7.57 10.83
N LEU A 121 1.62 -8.49 9.98
CA LEU A 121 1.18 -8.62 8.59
C LEU A 121 0.40 -9.93 8.44
N VAL A 122 -0.86 -9.84 8.06
CA VAL A 122 -1.73 -10.99 7.82
C VAL A 122 -2.55 -10.78 6.55
N ALA A 123 -3.02 -11.86 5.96
CA ALA A 123 -3.94 -11.83 4.85
C ALA A 123 -5.00 -12.92 5.00
N ASP A 124 -6.24 -12.59 4.68
CA ASP A 124 -7.34 -13.55 4.61
C ASP A 124 -7.90 -13.60 3.18
N GLY A 125 -7.47 -14.59 2.42
CA GLY A 125 -7.90 -14.81 1.04
C GLY A 125 -9.32 -15.39 0.93
N SER A 126 -9.97 -15.81 2.02
CA SER A 126 -11.32 -16.37 1.98
C SER A 126 -12.38 -15.35 1.55
N GLY A 127 -12.13 -14.05 1.83
CA GLY A 127 -12.95 -12.93 1.43
C GLY A 127 -12.65 -12.34 0.06
N ALA A 128 -11.87 -13.00 -0.80
CA ALA A 128 -11.41 -12.43 -2.07
C ALA A 128 -12.54 -12.02 -3.03
N CYS A 129 -13.72 -12.65 -2.94
CA CYS A 129 -14.88 -12.26 -3.77
C CYS A 129 -15.61 -11.01 -3.27
N GLU A 130 -15.35 -10.56 -2.05
CA GLU A 130 -16.07 -9.45 -1.43
C GLU A 130 -15.53 -8.07 -1.86
N LEU A 131 -14.29 -8.03 -2.36
CA LEU A 131 -13.64 -6.82 -2.88
C LEU A 131 -12.63 -7.19 -3.95
N LEU A 132 -12.98 -6.99 -5.22
CA LEU A 132 -12.12 -7.37 -6.35
C LEU A 132 -12.42 -6.53 -7.59
N VAL A 133 -11.48 -6.55 -8.54
CA VAL A 133 -11.70 -6.19 -9.94
C VAL A 133 -11.81 -7.53 -10.70
N PRO A 134 -12.99 -7.93 -11.21
CA PRO A 134 -13.22 -9.27 -11.75
C PRO A 134 -12.40 -9.62 -12.99
N ALA A 135 -12.13 -8.61 -13.85
CA ALA A 135 -11.45 -8.81 -15.14
C ALA A 135 -10.26 -7.87 -15.31
N GLY A 136 -9.42 -8.15 -16.30
CA GLY A 136 -8.19 -7.43 -16.61
C GLY A 136 -6.92 -8.14 -16.17
N GLY A 137 -7.05 -9.19 -15.34
CA GLY A 137 -5.94 -10.06 -14.97
C GLY A 137 -5.85 -11.33 -15.84
N SER A 138 -4.88 -12.19 -15.55
CA SER A 138 -4.64 -13.42 -16.30
C SER A 138 -5.77 -14.46 -16.18
N ARG A 139 -6.52 -14.47 -15.09
CA ARG A 139 -7.66 -15.36 -14.89
C ARG A 139 -8.81 -15.02 -15.83
N THR A 140 -9.09 -13.73 -15.97
CA THR A 140 -10.15 -13.19 -16.82
C THR A 140 -9.58 -11.98 -17.56
N PRO A 141 -8.95 -12.17 -18.73
CA PRO A 141 -8.41 -11.07 -19.51
C PRO A 141 -9.51 -10.08 -19.95
N ALA A 142 -9.13 -8.83 -20.19
CA ALA A 142 -10.04 -7.83 -20.72
C ALA A 142 -10.55 -8.24 -22.11
N SER A 143 -11.85 -8.08 -22.32
CA SER A 143 -12.55 -8.38 -23.57
C SER A 143 -13.71 -7.43 -23.77
N HIS A 144 -14.36 -7.40 -24.94
CA HIS A 144 -15.57 -6.62 -25.14
C HIS A 144 -16.68 -7.04 -24.15
N GLU A 145 -16.83 -8.34 -23.90
CA GLU A 145 -17.79 -8.86 -22.93
C GLU A 145 -17.53 -8.34 -21.51
N THR A 146 -16.28 -8.40 -21.03
CA THR A 146 -15.94 -7.91 -19.68
C THR A 146 -16.07 -6.41 -19.54
N LEU A 147 -15.88 -5.65 -20.63
CA LEU A 147 -16.13 -4.22 -20.67
C LEU A 147 -17.64 -3.91 -20.61
N ASP A 148 -18.44 -4.59 -21.40
CA ASP A 148 -19.90 -4.43 -21.45
C ASP A 148 -20.54 -4.80 -20.10
N ASN A 149 -20.03 -5.86 -19.45
CA ASN A 149 -20.44 -6.29 -18.11
C ASN A 149 -19.89 -5.39 -16.99
N ARG A 150 -19.01 -4.44 -17.31
CA ARG A 150 -18.33 -3.56 -16.35
C ARG A 150 -17.46 -4.32 -15.33
N ASP A 151 -16.92 -5.47 -15.71
CA ASP A 151 -16.10 -6.34 -14.86
C ASP A 151 -14.64 -5.84 -14.71
N VAL A 152 -14.28 -4.82 -15.47
CA VAL A 152 -12.98 -4.12 -15.35
C VAL A 152 -12.96 -3.09 -14.21
N TYR A 153 -14.08 -2.91 -13.53
CA TYR A 153 -14.20 -2.02 -12.39
C TYR A 153 -14.30 -2.77 -11.07
N LEU A 154 -13.87 -2.08 -10.01
CA LEU A 154 -13.92 -2.59 -8.63
C LEU A 154 -15.36 -2.91 -8.23
N LYS A 155 -15.57 -4.10 -7.69
CA LYS A 155 -16.82 -4.55 -7.08
C LYS A 155 -16.59 -4.76 -5.59
N MET A 156 -17.54 -4.32 -4.75
CA MET A 156 -17.41 -4.41 -3.30
C MET A 156 -18.73 -4.79 -2.63
N ASN A 157 -18.68 -5.79 -1.76
CA ASN A 157 -19.72 -6.08 -0.78
C ASN A 157 -19.41 -5.32 0.52
N GLY A 158 -19.83 -4.07 0.60
CA GLY A 158 -19.49 -3.17 1.71
C GLY A 158 -19.89 -3.69 3.07
N ARG A 159 -20.96 -4.51 3.17
CA ARG A 159 -21.42 -5.11 4.43
C ARG A 159 -20.42 -6.14 4.98
N GLU A 160 -19.93 -7.03 4.13
CA GLU A 160 -19.00 -8.08 4.56
C GLU A 160 -17.61 -7.47 4.82
N ILE A 161 -17.18 -6.51 4.01
CA ILE A 161 -15.92 -5.76 4.25
C ILE A 161 -15.99 -5.00 5.59
N PHE A 162 -17.13 -4.37 5.91
CA PHE A 162 -17.31 -3.69 7.20
C PHE A 162 -17.21 -4.66 8.39
N LYS A 163 -17.91 -5.81 8.33
CA LYS A 163 -17.83 -6.83 9.38
C LYS A 163 -16.41 -7.36 9.59
N PHE A 164 -15.70 -7.61 8.49
CA PHE A 164 -14.30 -8.02 8.53
C PHE A 164 -13.43 -6.94 9.21
N ALA A 165 -13.56 -5.69 8.77
CA ALA A 165 -12.74 -4.59 9.26
C ALA A 165 -12.89 -4.36 10.77
N VAL A 166 -14.13 -4.29 11.28
CA VAL A 166 -14.39 -4.05 12.72
C VAL A 166 -13.92 -5.20 13.62
N LYS A 167 -13.72 -6.39 13.05
CA LYS A 167 -13.17 -7.54 13.77
C LYS A 167 -11.63 -7.53 13.74
N VAL A 168 -11.05 -7.45 12.54
CA VAL A 168 -9.60 -7.64 12.34
C VAL A 168 -8.78 -6.47 12.84
N PHE A 169 -9.37 -5.28 12.86
CA PHE A 169 -8.64 -4.05 13.19
C PHE A 169 -8.17 -4.02 14.67
N PRO A 170 -9.06 -4.25 15.68
CA PRO A 170 -8.62 -4.36 17.08
C PRO A 170 -7.61 -5.50 17.28
N GLU A 171 -7.88 -6.67 16.72
CA GLU A 171 -7.00 -7.84 16.80
C GLU A 171 -5.58 -7.52 16.29
N THR A 172 -5.47 -6.75 15.20
CA THR A 172 -4.18 -6.34 14.65
C THR A 172 -3.46 -5.34 15.54
N VAL A 173 -4.18 -4.38 16.12
CA VAL A 173 -3.62 -3.42 17.09
C VAL A 173 -3.09 -4.14 18.32
N GLU A 174 -3.87 -5.04 18.91
CA GLU A 174 -3.47 -5.81 20.08
C GLU A 174 -2.20 -6.63 19.80
N ASN A 175 -2.15 -7.33 18.67
CA ASN A 175 -0.99 -8.13 18.26
C ASN A 175 0.29 -7.28 18.08
N VAL A 176 0.19 -6.10 17.48
CA VAL A 176 1.37 -5.26 17.26
C VAL A 176 1.87 -4.62 18.56
N LEU A 177 0.98 -4.26 19.49
CA LEU A 177 1.34 -3.76 20.81
C LEU A 177 1.99 -4.86 21.67
N GLU A 178 1.44 -6.08 21.65
CA GLU A 178 2.01 -7.24 22.33
C GLU A 178 3.42 -7.54 21.83
N GLN A 179 3.62 -7.60 20.51
CA GLN A 179 4.95 -7.83 19.91
C GLN A 179 5.95 -6.72 20.26
N ALA A 180 5.48 -5.48 20.40
CA ALA A 180 6.28 -4.35 20.82
C ALA A 180 6.55 -4.32 22.34
N ASN A 181 5.83 -5.14 23.12
CA ASN A 181 5.82 -5.12 24.59
C ASN A 181 5.51 -3.73 25.16
N ILE A 182 4.51 -3.06 24.58
CA ILE A 182 3.95 -1.77 25.01
C ILE A 182 2.43 -1.88 25.13
N THR A 183 1.83 -0.88 25.74
CA THR A 183 0.37 -0.73 25.91
C THR A 183 -0.18 0.38 25.03
N ALA A 184 -1.51 0.49 24.94
CA ALA A 184 -2.15 1.59 24.21
C ALA A 184 -1.83 2.97 24.82
N ASP A 185 -1.56 3.04 26.12
CA ASP A 185 -1.20 4.28 26.83
C ASP A 185 0.19 4.81 26.44
N ASP A 186 1.03 3.96 25.85
CA ASP A 186 2.37 4.33 25.36
C ASP A 186 2.33 4.88 23.91
N VAL A 187 1.14 4.95 23.29
CA VAL A 187 0.95 5.37 21.89
C VAL A 187 0.49 6.84 21.85
N ASP A 188 1.36 7.72 21.36
CA ASP A 188 1.02 9.14 21.22
C ASP A 188 0.11 9.44 20.01
N LEU A 189 0.21 8.67 18.95
CA LEU A 189 -0.56 8.89 17.71
C LEU A 189 -0.90 7.56 17.03
N PHE A 190 -2.19 7.42 16.72
CA PHE A 190 -2.73 6.31 15.94
C PHE A 190 -3.20 6.81 14.57
N VAL A 191 -2.69 6.21 13.48
CA VAL A 191 -3.00 6.59 12.10
C VAL A 191 -3.63 5.40 11.37
N PRO A 192 -4.96 5.21 11.47
CA PRO A 192 -5.65 4.11 10.81
C PRO A 192 -5.88 4.38 9.32
N HIS A 193 -6.20 3.32 8.56
CA HIS A 193 -6.78 3.46 7.24
C HIS A 193 -8.15 4.14 7.33
N GLN A 194 -8.34 5.27 6.64
CA GLN A 194 -9.52 6.14 6.78
C GLN A 194 -10.65 5.80 5.79
N ALA A 195 -11.02 4.52 5.68
CA ALA A 195 -12.08 4.09 4.77
C ALA A 195 -13.48 4.52 5.23
N ASN A 196 -13.75 4.48 6.54
CA ASN A 196 -15.07 4.79 7.10
C ASN A 196 -14.93 5.14 8.59
N ILE A 197 -15.44 6.31 8.98
CA ILE A 197 -15.42 6.79 10.38
C ILE A 197 -16.09 5.81 11.38
N ARG A 198 -16.96 4.92 10.92
CA ARG A 198 -17.61 3.93 11.78
C ARG A 198 -16.73 2.70 12.07
N ILE A 199 -15.59 2.56 11.39
CA ILE A 199 -14.60 1.49 11.62
C ILE A 199 -13.55 1.97 12.64
N ILE A 200 -13.27 3.27 12.64
CA ILE A 200 -12.32 3.94 13.52
C ILE A 200 -13.00 4.28 14.85
#